data_8aad560a95d542dfc4ae82d98567548f
#
_entry.id   8aad560a95d542dfc4ae82d98567548f
#
_cell.length_a   1.000
_cell.length_b   1.000
_cell.length_c   1.000
_cell.angle_alpha   90.00
_cell.angle_beta   90.00
_cell.angle_gamma   90.00
#
_symmetry.space_group_name_H-M   'P 1'
#
loop_
_entity.id
_entity.type
_entity.pdbx_description
1 polymer ?
#
loop_
_entity_poly.entity_id
_entity_poly.type
_entity_poly.pdbx_seq_one_letter_code
_entity_poly.pdbx_strand_id
1 'polypeptide(L)'
;MAILSPQPTNADLSNKPRTRLITILGPTACGKTALAVALANELGSEIISADSRQVYRGMDIGTGKDLEDYVVDGKRVPYHLIDIVEPGSKYNLYRYQRDFMAAYDDIVSRGAQPILCGGTGLYIEAVLKGYALSTVPQNPALRKQLEGESLETLTQKLVELKKKNNSNMHNTTDVDSCQRAIRAIEIETYNLEHTAERRPAQPVDAIVFGLDIDREERRRKISERLRQRLDNGMVDEIKRLLDSGVAPTDLIYYGLEYKYVTEYVIGKLSFDEMYRQLEIAIHQFAKRQMTWFRGMERRGTDIHWLDAALCMEKKINEIKRML
;
A
#
# COMPACT_ATOMS: atom_id res chain seq x y z
N MET A 1 44.95 15.30 -22.81
CA MET A 1 43.61 15.78 -23.23
C MET A 1 42.67 14.58 -23.24
N ALA A 2 41.91 14.43 -22.18
CA ALA A 2 40.90 13.36 -22.07
C ALA A 2 39.58 13.91 -22.66
N ILE A 3 39.09 13.26 -23.69
CA ILE A 3 37.82 13.60 -24.36
C ILE A 3 36.71 13.08 -23.45
N LEU A 4 36.01 13.98 -22.75
CA LEU A 4 34.79 13.68 -22.01
C LEU A 4 33.68 13.36 -23.03
N SER A 5 33.15 12.15 -22.97
CA SER A 5 31.94 11.76 -23.72
C SER A 5 30.76 12.62 -23.26
N PRO A 6 29.89 13.08 -24.17
CA PRO A 6 28.74 13.90 -23.79
C PRO A 6 27.75 13.08 -22.98
N GLN A 7 27.29 13.65 -21.86
CA GLN A 7 26.19 13.09 -21.07
C GLN A 7 24.90 13.11 -21.90
N PRO A 8 24.05 12.07 -21.83
CA PRO A 8 22.80 12.03 -22.57
C PRO A 8 21.88 13.17 -22.11
N THR A 9 21.37 13.93 -23.05
CA THR A 9 20.42 15.02 -22.79
C THR A 9 19.03 14.46 -22.45
N ASN A 10 18.27 15.16 -21.61
CA ASN A 10 16.91 14.81 -21.20
C ASN A 10 15.90 14.58 -22.35
N ALA A 11 16.25 14.87 -23.59
CA ALA A 11 15.44 14.64 -24.79
C ALA A 11 15.48 13.19 -25.29
N ASP A 12 16.54 12.41 -24.99
CA ASP A 12 16.69 11.03 -25.45
C ASP A 12 15.91 10.00 -24.60
N LEU A 13 15.42 10.40 -23.43
CA LEU A 13 14.63 9.53 -22.55
C LEU A 13 13.13 9.48 -22.89
N SER A 14 12.65 10.37 -23.78
CA SER A 14 11.21 10.51 -24.08
C SER A 14 10.67 9.51 -25.12
N ASN A 15 11.50 8.73 -25.78
CA ASN A 15 11.09 7.92 -26.95
C ASN A 15 11.35 6.40 -26.83
N LYS A 16 11.76 5.89 -25.65
CA LYS A 16 11.75 4.44 -25.41
C LYS A 16 10.34 4.01 -24.97
N PRO A 17 9.79 2.92 -25.54
CA PRO A 17 8.54 2.36 -25.01
C PRO A 17 8.74 2.09 -23.51
N ARG A 18 7.94 2.73 -22.67
CA ARG A 18 8.00 2.51 -21.22
C ARG A 18 7.69 1.05 -20.93
N THR A 19 8.54 0.40 -20.20
CA THR A 19 8.31 -0.98 -19.76
C THR A 19 7.01 -1.03 -18.98
N ARG A 20 6.04 -1.84 -19.44
CA ARG A 20 4.73 -1.95 -18.83
C ARG A 20 4.84 -2.54 -17.44
N LEU A 21 4.27 -1.89 -16.43
CA LEU A 21 4.26 -2.39 -15.05
C LEU A 21 3.35 -3.62 -14.92
N ILE A 22 3.87 -4.72 -14.40
CA ILE A 22 3.02 -5.84 -13.99
C ILE A 22 2.52 -5.57 -12.58
N THR A 23 1.22 -5.56 -12.37
CA THR A 23 0.64 -5.33 -11.03
C THR A 23 -0.08 -6.58 -10.55
N ILE A 24 0.28 -7.10 -9.37
CA ILE A 24 -0.37 -8.23 -8.71
C ILE A 24 -1.03 -7.74 -7.42
N LEU A 25 -2.36 -7.77 -7.39
CA LEU A 25 -3.14 -7.32 -6.24
C LEU A 25 -4.04 -8.44 -5.70
N GLY A 26 -4.48 -8.26 -4.47
CA GLY A 26 -5.42 -9.20 -3.85
C GLY A 26 -5.52 -8.97 -2.33
N PRO A 27 -6.52 -9.57 -1.69
CA PRO A 27 -6.72 -9.44 -0.26
C PRO A 27 -5.58 -10.11 0.53
N THR A 28 -5.56 -9.85 1.83
CA THR A 28 -4.64 -10.58 2.71
C THR A 28 -4.89 -12.10 2.64
N ALA A 29 -3.83 -12.89 2.77
CA ALA A 29 -3.83 -14.36 2.73
C ALA A 29 -4.27 -15.01 1.39
N CYS A 30 -4.26 -14.30 0.26
CA CYS A 30 -4.60 -14.88 -1.06
C CYS A 30 -3.41 -15.49 -1.82
N GLY A 31 -2.17 -15.35 -1.34
CA GLY A 31 -0.96 -15.89 -2.01
C GLY A 31 -0.33 -14.97 -3.05
N LYS A 32 -0.66 -13.68 -3.07
CA LYS A 32 -0.11 -12.71 -4.04
C LYS A 32 1.41 -12.59 -4.01
N THR A 33 2.03 -12.61 -2.82
CA THR A 33 3.50 -12.51 -2.68
C THR A 33 4.18 -13.71 -3.31
N ALA A 34 3.72 -14.92 -3.01
CA ALA A 34 4.27 -16.15 -3.62
C ALA A 34 4.15 -16.13 -5.15
N LEU A 35 3.01 -15.63 -5.70
CA LEU A 35 2.85 -15.49 -7.15
C LEU A 35 3.81 -14.45 -7.72
N ALA A 36 3.96 -13.29 -7.07
CA ALA A 36 4.85 -12.24 -7.52
C ALA A 36 6.32 -12.70 -7.52
N VAL A 37 6.74 -13.41 -6.48
CA VAL A 37 8.10 -13.94 -6.34
C VAL A 37 8.37 -15.00 -7.41
N ALA A 38 7.46 -15.95 -7.61
CA ALA A 38 7.61 -16.99 -8.62
C ALA A 38 7.68 -16.38 -10.04
N LEU A 39 6.81 -15.42 -10.35
CA LEU A 39 6.84 -14.70 -11.62
C LEU A 39 8.13 -13.89 -11.79
N ALA A 40 8.56 -13.17 -10.75
CA ALA A 40 9.78 -12.39 -10.79
C ALA A 40 11.02 -13.26 -11.03
N ASN A 41 11.09 -14.42 -10.39
CA ASN A 41 12.17 -15.38 -10.60
C ASN A 41 12.21 -15.87 -12.05
N GLU A 42 11.06 -16.17 -12.67
CA GLU A 42 11.00 -16.58 -14.08
C GLU A 42 11.38 -15.47 -15.07
N LEU A 43 10.98 -14.24 -14.80
CA LEU A 43 11.19 -13.10 -15.71
C LEU A 43 12.51 -12.38 -15.46
N GLY A 44 13.29 -12.74 -14.44
CA GLY A 44 14.43 -11.93 -14.01
C GLY A 44 14.01 -10.52 -13.54
N SER A 45 12.84 -10.41 -12.93
CA SER A 45 12.17 -9.18 -12.52
C SER A 45 12.47 -8.81 -11.08
N GLU A 46 12.04 -7.57 -10.71
CA GLU A 46 12.14 -7.07 -9.35
C GLU A 46 10.77 -6.64 -8.83
N ILE A 47 10.55 -6.80 -7.53
CA ILE A 47 9.25 -6.54 -6.89
C ILE A 47 9.27 -5.21 -6.17
N ILE A 48 8.25 -4.36 -6.40
CA ILE A 48 7.98 -3.17 -5.60
C ILE A 48 6.77 -3.47 -4.71
N SER A 49 6.94 -3.36 -3.39
CA SER A 49 5.83 -3.62 -2.45
C SER A 49 4.81 -2.49 -2.46
N ALA A 50 3.53 -2.84 -2.57
CA ALA A 50 2.40 -1.94 -2.35
C ALA A 50 1.67 -2.28 -1.03
N ASP A 51 2.44 -2.43 0.04
CA ASP A 51 1.93 -2.60 1.40
C ASP A 51 2.36 -1.44 2.29
N SER A 52 1.39 -0.72 2.85
CA SER A 52 1.64 0.46 3.67
C SER A 52 2.27 0.16 5.05
N ARG A 53 2.43 -1.11 5.40
CA ARG A 53 2.97 -1.54 6.69
C ARG A 53 4.35 -2.19 6.57
N GLN A 54 4.63 -2.85 5.46
CA GLN A 54 5.93 -3.48 5.22
C GLN A 54 7.09 -2.49 5.06
N VAL A 55 6.80 -1.20 4.93
CA VAL A 55 7.82 -0.14 4.84
C VAL A 55 8.61 0.06 6.14
N TYR A 56 8.09 -0.37 7.30
CA TYR A 56 8.70 -0.15 8.61
C TYR A 56 9.68 -1.24 8.98
N ARG A 57 10.92 -0.88 9.37
CA ARG A 57 11.98 -1.80 9.79
C ARG A 57 11.63 -2.51 11.09
N GLY A 58 11.99 -3.81 11.18
CA GLY A 58 11.78 -4.61 12.39
C GLY A 58 10.32 -4.88 12.73
N MET A 59 9.39 -4.51 11.86
CA MET A 59 7.97 -4.84 11.95
C MET A 59 7.67 -5.97 10.96
N ASP A 60 8.12 -7.19 11.26
CA ASP A 60 8.21 -8.28 10.29
C ASP A 60 7.03 -9.23 10.37
N ILE A 61 6.81 -9.83 11.56
CA ILE A 61 5.78 -10.85 11.78
C ILE A 61 4.38 -10.23 11.66
N GLY A 62 4.16 -9.11 12.37
CA GLY A 62 2.86 -8.43 12.37
C GLY A 62 2.46 -7.87 11.01
N THR A 63 3.40 -7.44 10.17
CA THR A 63 3.11 -6.97 8.80
C THR A 63 3.13 -8.08 7.75
N GLY A 64 3.67 -9.25 8.09
CA GLY A 64 3.81 -10.38 7.19
C GLY A 64 4.69 -10.08 6.01
N LYS A 65 5.89 -9.62 6.27
CA LYS A 65 6.91 -9.44 5.23
C LYS A 65 7.33 -10.76 4.64
N ASP A 66 7.42 -11.82 5.49
CA ASP A 66 7.75 -13.19 5.09
C ASP A 66 8.94 -13.18 4.08
N LEU A 67 10.07 -12.50 4.49
CA LEU A 67 11.20 -12.20 3.59
C LEU A 67 11.91 -13.47 3.07
N GLU A 68 11.70 -14.60 3.72
CA GLU A 68 12.18 -15.90 3.27
C GLU A 68 11.46 -16.34 2.00
N ASP A 69 10.21 -15.94 1.79
CA ASP A 69 9.45 -16.21 0.57
C ASP A 69 10.10 -15.60 -0.69
N TYR A 70 10.97 -14.58 -0.51
CA TYR A 70 11.70 -13.94 -1.61
C TYR A 70 12.97 -14.70 -2.03
N VAL A 71 13.19 -15.90 -1.51
CA VAL A 71 14.32 -16.77 -1.90
C VAL A 71 13.78 -17.97 -2.64
N VAL A 72 14.15 -18.11 -3.91
CA VAL A 72 13.77 -19.23 -4.79
C VAL A 72 15.04 -19.92 -5.23
N ASP A 73 15.16 -21.22 -4.96
CA ASP A 73 16.34 -22.04 -5.30
C ASP A 73 17.68 -21.42 -4.86
N GLY A 74 17.69 -20.84 -3.65
CA GLY A 74 18.85 -20.18 -3.06
C GLY A 74 19.19 -18.79 -3.64
N LYS A 75 18.40 -18.29 -4.59
CA LYS A 75 18.55 -16.95 -5.17
C LYS A 75 17.49 -16.02 -4.59
N ARG A 76 17.91 -14.83 -4.17
CA ARG A 76 16.99 -13.80 -3.68
C ARG A 76 16.41 -13.02 -4.86
N VAL A 77 15.08 -12.95 -4.92
CA VAL A 77 14.36 -12.05 -5.80
C VAL A 77 14.48 -10.63 -5.21
N PRO A 78 14.98 -9.64 -5.96
CA PRO A 78 15.10 -8.28 -5.47
C PRO A 78 13.74 -7.67 -5.17
N TYR A 79 13.66 -6.90 -4.08
CA TYR A 79 12.45 -6.20 -3.68
C TYR A 79 12.75 -4.77 -3.23
N HIS A 80 11.76 -3.90 -3.37
CA HIS A 80 11.82 -2.48 -3.05
C HIS A 80 10.65 -2.09 -2.15
N LEU A 81 10.79 -1.00 -1.42
CA LEU A 81 9.79 -0.41 -0.50
C LEU A 81 9.38 -1.33 0.66
N ILE A 82 10.29 -2.20 1.07
CA ILE A 82 10.23 -2.95 2.32
C ILE A 82 11.40 -2.46 3.18
N ASP A 83 11.17 -2.27 4.49
CA ASP A 83 12.20 -1.84 5.45
C ASP A 83 12.91 -0.51 5.11
N ILE A 84 12.17 0.47 4.64
CA ILE A 84 12.73 1.76 4.21
C ILE A 84 12.59 2.90 5.21
N VAL A 85 11.79 2.71 6.27
CA VAL A 85 11.57 3.73 7.32
C VAL A 85 11.59 3.12 8.72
N GLU A 86 12.04 3.91 9.70
CA GLU A 86 12.06 3.48 11.09
C GLU A 86 10.66 3.53 11.72
N PRO A 87 10.33 2.60 12.64
CA PRO A 87 9.16 2.70 13.51
C PRO A 87 9.17 4.04 14.29
N GLY A 88 7.99 4.58 14.60
CA GLY A 88 7.85 5.93 15.17
C GLY A 88 7.65 7.02 14.12
N SER A 89 8.04 6.77 12.85
CA SER A 89 7.82 7.70 11.75
C SER A 89 6.45 7.52 11.08
N LYS A 90 5.98 8.54 10.37
CA LYS A 90 4.74 8.48 9.58
C LYS A 90 5.05 8.43 8.10
N TYR A 91 4.71 7.31 7.47
CA TYR A 91 4.81 7.13 6.03
C TYR A 91 3.43 7.33 5.40
N ASN A 92 3.35 8.10 4.32
CA ASN A 92 2.09 8.50 3.70
C ASN A 92 2.07 8.24 2.19
N LEU A 93 0.90 8.41 1.58
CA LEU A 93 0.68 8.16 0.16
C LEU A 93 1.61 8.98 -0.75
N TYR A 94 1.88 10.26 -0.41
CA TYR A 94 2.79 11.11 -1.18
C TYR A 94 4.23 10.54 -1.19
N ARG A 95 4.74 10.17 0.00
CA ARG A 95 6.07 9.54 0.11
C ARG A 95 6.11 8.23 -0.67
N TYR A 96 5.06 7.42 -0.56
CA TYR A 96 4.96 6.17 -1.29
C TYR A 96 5.03 6.37 -2.81
N GLN A 97 4.25 7.32 -3.36
CA GLN A 97 4.24 7.57 -4.80
C GLN A 97 5.61 8.05 -5.31
N ARG A 98 6.28 8.94 -4.55
CA ARG A 98 7.63 9.40 -4.86
C ARG A 98 8.64 8.24 -4.84
N ASP A 99 8.63 7.45 -3.78
CA ASP A 99 9.59 6.36 -3.58
C ASP A 99 9.31 5.21 -4.56
N PHE A 100 8.05 4.99 -4.93
CA PHE A 100 7.67 4.07 -6.00
C PHE A 100 8.25 4.50 -7.34
N MET A 101 8.09 5.77 -7.72
CA MET A 101 8.62 6.26 -9.00
C MET A 101 10.14 6.13 -9.07
N ALA A 102 10.84 6.43 -7.97
CA ALA A 102 12.29 6.25 -7.91
C ALA A 102 12.71 4.79 -8.09
N ALA A 103 12.03 3.85 -7.44
CA ALA A 103 12.29 2.41 -7.59
C ALA A 103 11.93 1.90 -9.00
N TYR A 104 10.80 2.34 -9.54
CA TYR A 104 10.36 1.99 -10.89
C TYR A 104 11.35 2.46 -11.95
N ASP A 105 11.77 3.73 -11.89
CA ASP A 105 12.71 4.30 -12.85
C ASP A 105 14.09 3.63 -12.76
N ASP A 106 14.57 3.29 -11.55
CA ASP A 106 15.81 2.54 -11.34
C ASP A 106 15.75 1.15 -11.97
N ILE A 107 14.69 0.36 -11.71
CA ILE A 107 14.51 -0.98 -12.28
C ILE A 107 14.48 -0.91 -13.81
N VAL A 108 13.68 0.00 -14.37
CA VAL A 108 13.56 0.18 -15.83
C VAL A 108 14.87 0.61 -16.46
N SER A 109 15.63 1.49 -15.78
CA SER A 109 16.94 1.95 -16.30
C SER A 109 17.95 0.82 -16.43
N ARG A 110 17.85 -0.21 -15.59
CA ARG A 110 18.66 -1.43 -15.66
C ARG A 110 18.12 -2.47 -16.65
N GLY A 111 17.03 -2.17 -17.34
CA GLY A 111 16.39 -3.09 -18.29
C GLY A 111 15.61 -4.23 -17.67
N ALA A 112 15.36 -4.16 -16.35
CA ALA A 112 14.57 -5.17 -15.66
C ALA A 112 13.06 -4.85 -15.73
N GLN A 113 12.22 -5.88 -15.61
CA GLN A 113 10.77 -5.75 -15.60
C GLN A 113 10.29 -5.44 -14.18
N PRO A 114 9.60 -4.31 -13.90
CA PRO A 114 9.05 -4.04 -12.57
C PRO A 114 7.74 -4.80 -12.34
N ILE A 115 7.60 -5.38 -11.13
CA ILE A 115 6.37 -6.00 -10.64
C ILE A 115 5.90 -5.26 -9.39
N LEU A 116 4.72 -4.66 -9.42
CA LEU A 116 4.07 -4.08 -8.24
C LEU A 116 3.24 -5.15 -7.55
N CYS A 117 3.51 -5.44 -6.29
CA CYS A 117 2.77 -6.45 -5.53
C CYS A 117 2.25 -5.90 -4.21
N GLY A 118 0.94 -6.01 -3.95
CA GLY A 118 0.43 -5.62 -2.65
C GLY A 118 -1.07 -5.66 -2.44
N GLY A 119 -1.47 -5.25 -1.24
CA GLY A 119 -2.87 -5.23 -0.79
C GLY A 119 -3.40 -3.84 -0.43
N THR A 120 -2.56 -2.80 -0.49
CA THR A 120 -2.98 -1.42 -0.21
C THR A 120 -3.53 -0.77 -1.48
N GLY A 121 -4.83 -0.95 -1.72
CA GLY A 121 -5.48 -0.52 -2.96
C GLY A 121 -5.27 0.97 -3.28
N LEU A 122 -5.27 1.84 -2.27
CA LEU A 122 -5.01 3.27 -2.46
C LEU A 122 -3.59 3.54 -3.00
N TYR A 123 -2.58 2.77 -2.57
CA TYR A 123 -1.21 2.91 -3.08
C TYR A 123 -1.12 2.50 -4.54
N ILE A 124 -1.72 1.34 -4.86
CA ILE A 124 -1.78 0.82 -6.23
C ILE A 124 -2.50 1.83 -7.14
N GLU A 125 -3.69 2.26 -6.76
CA GLU A 125 -4.50 3.17 -7.58
C GLU A 125 -3.83 4.53 -7.79
N ALA A 126 -3.16 5.08 -6.76
CA ALA A 126 -2.45 6.35 -6.86
C ALA A 126 -1.30 6.31 -7.87
N VAL A 127 -0.61 5.18 -7.97
CA VAL A 127 0.46 4.96 -8.95
C VAL A 127 -0.12 4.79 -10.35
N LEU A 128 -1.10 3.90 -10.51
CA LEU A 128 -1.69 3.60 -11.82
C LEU A 128 -2.36 4.81 -12.46
N LYS A 129 -3.01 5.66 -11.65
CA LYS A 129 -3.74 6.85 -12.13
C LYS A 129 -2.93 8.15 -12.05
N GLY A 130 -1.71 8.10 -11.50
CA GLY A 130 -0.87 9.28 -11.36
C GLY A 130 -1.54 10.38 -10.51
N TYR A 131 -2.00 10.04 -9.30
CA TYR A 131 -2.68 11.02 -8.45
C TYR A 131 -1.82 12.25 -8.23
N ALA A 132 -2.41 13.43 -8.41
CA ALA A 132 -1.76 14.70 -8.11
C ALA A 132 -1.70 14.89 -6.58
N LEU A 133 -0.63 14.40 -5.98
CA LEU A 133 -0.39 14.50 -4.55
C LEU A 133 0.57 15.64 -4.24
N SER A 134 0.31 16.35 -3.15
CA SER A 134 1.21 17.40 -2.62
C SER A 134 1.50 17.14 -1.15
N THR A 135 2.62 17.66 -0.67
CA THR A 135 2.93 17.71 0.76
C THR A 135 2.12 18.83 1.41
N VAL A 136 0.94 18.48 1.88
CA VAL A 136 0.12 19.44 2.62
C VAL A 136 0.47 19.33 4.11
N PRO A 137 1.03 20.38 4.75
CA PRO A 137 1.30 20.38 6.17
C PRO A 137 -0.02 20.31 6.97
N GLN A 138 0.07 19.87 8.22
CA GLN A 138 -1.06 19.98 9.13
C GLN A 138 -1.29 21.44 9.49
N ASN A 139 -2.56 21.85 9.56
CA ASN A 139 -2.95 23.19 9.97
C ASN A 139 -3.67 23.14 11.35
N PRO A 140 -2.93 23.27 12.47
CA PRO A 140 -3.53 23.17 13.81
C PRO A 140 -4.63 24.21 14.07
N ALA A 141 -4.51 25.41 13.50
CA ALA A 141 -5.51 26.45 13.64
C ALA A 141 -6.83 26.06 12.96
N LEU A 142 -6.75 25.58 11.71
CA LEU A 142 -7.93 25.10 10.98
C LEU A 142 -8.56 23.88 11.68
N ARG A 143 -7.75 22.95 12.18
CA ARG A 143 -8.26 21.79 12.95
C ARG A 143 -9.04 22.22 14.18
N LYS A 144 -8.52 23.18 14.93
CA LYS A 144 -9.20 23.72 16.10
C LYS A 144 -10.52 24.40 15.75
N GLN A 145 -10.60 25.09 14.59
CA GLN A 145 -11.84 25.71 14.11
C GLN A 145 -12.91 24.68 13.72
N LEU A 146 -12.47 23.52 13.23
CA LEU A 146 -13.36 22.43 12.77
C LEU A 146 -13.66 21.40 13.87
N GLU A 147 -13.01 21.54 15.03
CA GLU A 147 -13.20 20.63 16.16
C GLU A 147 -14.64 20.77 16.72
N GLY A 148 -15.30 19.62 16.90
CA GLY A 148 -16.68 19.57 17.39
C GLY A 148 -17.76 19.72 16.31
N GLU A 149 -17.41 20.01 15.06
CA GLU A 149 -18.40 20.03 13.98
C GLU A 149 -18.90 18.61 13.62
N SER A 150 -20.16 18.53 13.21
CA SER A 150 -20.74 17.27 12.75
C SER A 150 -20.10 16.79 11.43
N LEU A 151 -20.10 15.48 11.19
CA LEU A 151 -19.61 14.92 9.93
C LEU A 151 -20.37 15.47 8.72
N GLU A 152 -21.66 15.74 8.87
CA GLU A 152 -22.49 16.33 7.81
C GLU A 152 -22.02 17.74 7.45
N THR A 153 -21.78 18.60 8.45
CA THR A 153 -21.27 19.96 8.25
C THR A 153 -19.89 19.96 7.59
N LEU A 154 -18.99 19.09 8.07
CA LEU A 154 -17.65 18.92 7.48
C LEU A 154 -17.74 18.44 6.02
N THR A 155 -18.66 17.53 5.72
CA THR A 155 -18.89 17.04 4.35
C THR A 155 -19.36 18.16 3.42
N GLN A 156 -20.29 18.99 3.86
CA GLN A 156 -20.78 20.13 3.08
C GLN A 156 -19.63 21.12 2.78
N LYS A 157 -18.83 21.48 3.79
CA LYS A 157 -17.65 22.35 3.61
C LYS A 157 -16.66 21.77 2.63
N LEU A 158 -16.39 20.46 2.71
CA LEU A 158 -15.49 19.77 1.78
C LEU A 158 -16.02 19.82 0.34
N VAL A 159 -17.32 19.59 0.13
CA VAL A 159 -17.94 19.65 -1.21
C VAL A 159 -17.81 21.05 -1.81
N GLU A 160 -18.03 22.10 -1.02
CA GLU A 160 -17.86 23.49 -1.48
C GLU A 160 -16.41 23.81 -1.87
N LEU A 161 -15.44 23.37 -1.05
CA LEU A 161 -14.02 23.56 -1.34
C LEU A 161 -13.60 22.81 -2.60
N LYS A 162 -14.06 21.56 -2.78
CA LYS A 162 -13.78 20.77 -3.98
C LYS A 162 -14.36 21.42 -5.24
N LYS A 163 -15.57 22.00 -5.16
CA LYS A 163 -16.14 22.76 -6.28
C LYS A 163 -15.26 23.98 -6.64
N LYS A 164 -14.78 24.73 -5.66
CA LYS A 164 -13.88 25.88 -5.87
C LYS A 164 -12.54 25.47 -6.51
N ASN A 165 -12.04 24.29 -6.15
CA ASN A 165 -10.78 23.74 -6.68
C ASN A 165 -10.93 23.02 -8.03
N ASN A 166 -12.12 22.95 -8.63
CA ASN A 166 -12.44 22.08 -9.75
C ASN A 166 -11.98 20.62 -9.52
N SER A 167 -12.03 20.16 -8.27
CA SER A 167 -11.69 18.81 -7.88
C SER A 167 -12.95 17.99 -7.60
N ASN A 168 -12.91 16.70 -7.94
CA ASN A 168 -14.03 15.80 -7.72
C ASN A 168 -13.86 14.99 -6.42
N MET A 169 -14.97 14.57 -5.83
CA MET A 169 -14.95 13.52 -4.79
C MET A 169 -14.59 12.18 -5.44
N HIS A 170 -13.30 11.82 -5.47
CA HIS A 170 -12.86 10.58 -6.11
C HIS A 170 -13.29 9.32 -5.33
N ASN A 171 -13.51 9.45 -4.02
CA ASN A 171 -14.02 8.37 -3.18
C ASN A 171 -14.83 8.93 -2.00
N THR A 172 -15.67 8.11 -1.40
CA THR A 172 -16.45 8.45 -0.21
C THR A 172 -15.65 8.34 1.09
N THR A 173 -14.41 7.85 1.04
CA THR A 173 -13.58 7.61 2.24
C THR A 173 -13.16 8.90 2.94
N ASP A 174 -13.14 10.02 2.24
CA ASP A 174 -12.83 11.33 2.83
C ASP A 174 -13.88 11.77 3.86
N VAL A 175 -15.08 11.23 3.77
CA VAL A 175 -16.22 11.56 4.63
C VAL A 175 -16.67 10.40 5.52
N ASP A 176 -15.85 9.38 5.72
CA ASP A 176 -16.14 8.25 6.61
C ASP A 176 -15.99 8.58 8.11
N SER A 177 -15.29 9.67 8.42
CA SER A 177 -15.12 10.14 9.80
C SER A 177 -14.76 11.63 9.83
N CYS A 178 -15.07 12.31 10.96
CA CYS A 178 -14.71 13.72 11.14
C CYS A 178 -13.20 13.97 10.94
N GLN A 179 -12.33 13.09 11.43
CA GLN A 179 -10.88 13.23 11.24
C GLN A 179 -10.46 13.21 9.77
N ARG A 180 -11.07 12.35 8.95
CA ARG A 180 -10.80 12.28 7.52
C ARG A 180 -11.36 13.47 6.78
N ALA A 181 -12.58 13.90 7.12
CA ALA A 181 -13.19 15.09 6.55
C ALA A 181 -12.37 16.36 6.86
N ILE A 182 -11.92 16.55 8.10
CA ILE A 182 -11.02 17.64 8.49
C ILE A 182 -9.73 17.59 7.68
N ARG A 183 -9.12 16.40 7.53
CA ARG A 183 -7.90 16.28 6.73
C ARG A 183 -8.12 16.59 5.25
N ALA A 184 -9.22 16.17 4.68
CA ALA A 184 -9.59 16.50 3.30
C ALA A 184 -9.83 18.02 3.13
N ILE A 185 -10.47 18.67 4.11
CA ILE A 185 -10.65 20.13 4.14
C ILE A 185 -9.28 20.84 4.21
N GLU A 186 -8.35 20.39 5.07
CA GLU A 186 -6.97 20.94 5.12
C GLU A 186 -6.30 20.89 3.74
N ILE A 187 -6.40 19.73 3.08
CA ILE A 187 -5.79 19.52 1.76
C ILE A 187 -6.41 20.46 0.73
N GLU A 188 -7.73 20.55 0.67
CA GLU A 188 -8.40 21.40 -0.32
C GLU A 188 -8.17 22.90 -0.04
N THR A 189 -8.12 23.31 1.22
CA THR A 189 -7.81 24.71 1.61
C THR A 189 -6.38 25.06 1.18
N TYR A 190 -5.40 24.21 1.50
CA TYR A 190 -4.01 24.42 1.08
C TYR A 190 -3.89 24.51 -0.43
N ASN A 191 -4.57 23.64 -1.15
CA ASN A 191 -4.54 23.60 -2.60
C ASN A 191 -5.15 24.82 -3.28
N LEU A 192 -6.10 25.51 -2.64
CA LEU A 192 -6.62 26.80 -3.13
C LEU A 192 -5.55 27.89 -3.10
N GLU A 193 -4.71 27.88 -2.06
CA GLU A 193 -3.67 28.88 -1.84
C GLU A 193 -2.40 28.58 -2.64
N HIS A 194 -2.15 27.30 -2.99
CA HIS A 194 -0.90 26.81 -3.60
C HIS A 194 -1.14 26.07 -4.92
N THR A 195 -1.92 26.64 -5.83
CA THR A 195 -2.31 26.02 -7.11
C THR A 195 -1.13 25.66 -8.02
N ALA A 196 -0.01 26.37 -7.91
CA ALA A 196 1.18 26.14 -8.76
C ALA A 196 2.01 24.89 -8.40
N GLU A 197 1.79 24.28 -7.23
CA GLU A 197 2.55 23.11 -6.74
C GLU A 197 1.95 21.76 -7.17
N ARG A 198 0.77 21.77 -7.76
CA ARG A 198 0.07 20.58 -8.23
C ARG A 198 0.60 20.12 -9.59
N ARG A 199 1.57 19.25 -9.59
CA ARG A 199 1.92 18.48 -10.79
C ARG A 199 1.36 17.07 -10.63
N PRO A 200 0.40 16.63 -11.48
CA PRO A 200 0.00 15.24 -11.52
C PRO A 200 1.23 14.39 -11.88
N ALA A 201 1.45 13.31 -11.15
CA ALA A 201 2.37 12.29 -11.62
C ALA A 201 1.82 11.69 -12.92
N GLN A 202 2.70 11.29 -13.82
CA GLN A 202 2.21 10.62 -15.02
C GLN A 202 1.66 9.24 -14.63
N PRO A 203 0.47 8.85 -15.14
CA PRO A 203 -0.04 7.50 -14.98
C PRO A 203 0.98 6.47 -15.48
N VAL A 204 1.12 5.36 -14.77
CA VAL A 204 2.02 4.28 -15.19
C VAL A 204 1.21 3.28 -16.00
N ASP A 205 1.66 2.98 -17.22
CA ASP A 205 1.06 1.92 -18.03
C ASP A 205 1.29 0.56 -17.35
N ALA A 206 0.20 -0.15 -17.08
CA ALA A 206 0.26 -1.38 -16.32
C ALA A 206 -0.74 -2.42 -16.84
N ILE A 207 -0.38 -3.68 -16.69
CA ILE A 207 -1.31 -4.80 -16.74
C ILE A 207 -1.56 -5.26 -15.30
N VAL A 208 -2.85 -5.40 -14.93
CA VAL A 208 -3.25 -5.64 -13.55
C VAL A 208 -3.88 -7.01 -13.40
N PHE A 209 -3.29 -7.83 -12.55
CA PHE A 209 -3.80 -9.15 -12.17
C PHE A 209 -4.29 -9.13 -10.73
N GLY A 210 -5.51 -9.60 -10.54
CA GLY A 210 -6.12 -9.76 -9.21
C GLY A 210 -6.19 -11.23 -8.81
N LEU A 211 -5.88 -11.58 -7.58
CA LEU A 211 -6.15 -12.92 -7.06
C LEU A 211 -7.54 -12.97 -6.45
N ASP A 212 -8.43 -13.74 -7.05
CA ASP A 212 -9.74 -14.06 -6.50
C ASP A 212 -9.67 -15.36 -5.70
N ILE A 213 -10.08 -15.29 -4.45
CA ILE A 213 -10.07 -16.40 -3.51
C ILE A 213 -11.45 -16.59 -2.94
N ASP A 214 -11.91 -17.84 -2.86
CA ASP A 214 -13.17 -18.17 -2.22
C ASP A 214 -13.24 -17.57 -0.80
N ARG A 215 -14.43 -17.17 -0.40
CA ARG A 215 -14.65 -16.48 0.87
C ARG A 215 -14.28 -17.34 2.07
N GLU A 216 -14.73 -18.58 2.09
CA GLU A 216 -14.50 -19.47 3.24
C GLU A 216 -13.04 -19.91 3.31
N GLU A 217 -12.42 -20.20 2.16
CA GLU A 217 -11.00 -20.50 2.06
C GLU A 217 -10.13 -19.31 2.53
N ARG A 218 -10.49 -18.10 2.15
CA ARG A 218 -9.81 -16.89 2.64
C ARG A 218 -9.93 -16.75 4.15
N ARG A 219 -11.11 -16.99 4.71
CA ARG A 219 -11.34 -16.94 6.18
C ARG A 219 -10.46 -17.96 6.89
N ARG A 220 -10.46 -19.18 6.42
CA ARG A 220 -9.63 -20.27 6.97
C ARG A 220 -8.15 -19.87 6.96
N LYS A 221 -7.62 -19.43 5.81
CA LYS A 221 -6.21 -19.00 5.68
C LYS A 221 -5.86 -17.81 6.58
N ILE A 222 -6.76 -16.86 6.76
CA ILE A 222 -6.55 -15.72 7.65
C ILE A 222 -6.41 -16.21 9.09
N SER A 223 -7.32 -17.06 9.58
CA SER A 223 -7.29 -17.57 10.96
C SER A 223 -6.06 -18.43 11.23
N GLU A 224 -5.69 -19.32 10.29
CA GLU A 224 -4.49 -20.14 10.39
C GLU A 224 -3.22 -19.28 10.44
N ARG A 225 -3.11 -18.30 9.55
CA ARG A 225 -1.96 -17.38 9.52
C ARG A 225 -1.84 -16.52 10.77
N LEU A 226 -2.96 -16.05 11.31
CA LEU A 226 -2.96 -15.29 12.56
C LEU A 226 -2.42 -16.16 13.71
N ARG A 227 -2.87 -17.41 13.82
CA ARG A 227 -2.37 -18.34 14.85
C ARG A 227 -0.89 -18.60 14.70
N GLN A 228 -0.43 -18.96 13.49
CA GLN A 228 0.99 -19.18 13.21
C GLN A 228 1.86 -17.96 13.57
N ARG A 229 1.41 -16.74 13.29
CA ARG A 229 2.15 -15.53 13.64
C ARG A 229 2.24 -15.31 15.15
N LEU A 230 1.16 -15.57 15.89
CA LEU A 230 1.19 -15.51 17.35
C LEU A 230 2.16 -16.54 17.93
N ASP A 231 2.12 -17.77 17.41
CA ASP A 231 3.02 -18.85 17.81
C ASP A 231 4.49 -18.56 17.45
N ASN A 232 4.72 -17.86 16.35
CA ASN A 232 6.07 -17.46 15.86
C ASN A 232 6.60 -16.17 16.51
N GLY A 233 5.97 -15.66 17.57
CA GLY A 233 6.53 -14.58 18.39
C GLY A 233 6.07 -13.18 18.01
N MET A 234 4.89 -13.00 17.38
CA MET A 234 4.35 -11.67 17.09
C MET A 234 4.18 -10.81 18.35
N VAL A 235 3.85 -11.41 19.49
CA VAL A 235 3.76 -10.70 20.78
C VAL A 235 5.14 -10.21 21.22
N ASP A 236 6.17 -11.02 21.04
CA ASP A 236 7.51 -10.66 21.45
C ASP A 236 8.15 -9.60 20.51
N GLU A 237 7.77 -9.61 19.22
CA GLU A 237 8.12 -8.52 18.31
C GLU A 237 7.61 -7.17 18.82
N ILE A 238 6.36 -7.11 19.25
CA ILE A 238 5.75 -5.87 19.77
C ILE A 238 6.37 -5.44 21.09
N LYS A 239 6.66 -6.39 22.01
CA LYS A 239 7.39 -6.07 23.25
C LYS A 239 8.75 -5.45 22.94
N ARG A 240 9.54 -6.05 22.04
CA ARG A 240 10.84 -5.50 21.62
C ARG A 240 10.73 -4.08 21.06
N LEU A 241 9.71 -3.79 20.27
CA LEU A 241 9.48 -2.45 19.73
C LEU A 241 9.15 -1.45 20.85
N LEU A 242 8.34 -1.82 21.83
CA LEU A 242 8.05 -1.00 22.99
C LEU A 242 9.30 -0.77 23.85
N ASP A 243 10.09 -1.82 24.10
CA ASP A 243 11.33 -1.75 24.86
C ASP A 243 12.38 -0.88 24.16
N SER A 244 12.36 -0.83 22.83
CA SER A 244 13.22 0.08 22.03
C SER A 244 12.78 1.54 22.05
N GLY A 245 11.68 1.87 22.73
CA GLY A 245 11.18 3.23 22.90
C GLY A 245 10.13 3.67 21.87
N VAL A 246 9.59 2.76 21.04
CA VAL A 246 8.45 3.10 20.16
C VAL A 246 7.21 3.30 21.02
N ALA A 247 6.55 4.45 20.88
CA ALA A 247 5.40 4.76 21.70
C ALA A 247 4.20 3.81 21.39
N PRO A 248 3.45 3.35 22.40
CA PRO A 248 2.27 2.52 22.19
C PRO A 248 1.26 3.12 21.22
N THR A 249 1.11 4.45 21.21
CA THR A 249 0.23 5.19 20.30
C THR A 249 0.66 5.06 18.84
N ASP A 250 1.96 4.98 18.57
CA ASP A 250 2.48 4.80 17.23
C ASP A 250 2.28 3.37 16.76
N LEU A 251 2.50 2.36 17.62
CA LEU A 251 2.21 0.96 17.29
C LEU A 251 0.72 0.74 16.99
N ILE A 252 -0.17 1.31 17.80
CA ILE A 252 -1.62 1.26 17.57
C ILE A 252 -2.00 1.88 16.20
N TYR A 253 -1.25 2.88 15.74
CA TYR A 253 -1.47 3.50 14.42
C TYR A 253 -1.05 2.60 13.26
N TYR A 254 -0.08 1.70 13.41
CA TYR A 254 0.51 0.95 12.30
C TYR A 254 -0.31 -0.22 11.75
N GLY A 255 -1.46 -0.54 12.29
CA GLY A 255 -2.33 -1.55 11.73
C GLY A 255 -2.98 -2.44 12.76
N LEU A 256 -3.71 -3.42 12.28
CA LEU A 256 -4.58 -4.23 13.11
C LEU A 256 -3.77 -5.08 14.10
N GLU A 257 -2.78 -5.80 13.62
CA GLU A 257 -1.92 -6.68 14.39
C GLU A 257 -1.23 -5.89 15.50
N TYR A 258 -0.58 -4.78 15.14
CA TYR A 258 0.12 -3.92 16.10
C TYR A 258 -0.85 -3.27 17.08
N LYS A 259 -2.03 -2.85 16.63
CA LYS A 259 -3.03 -2.26 17.50
C LYS A 259 -3.46 -3.23 18.61
N TYR A 260 -4.00 -4.37 18.21
CA TYR A 260 -4.63 -5.28 19.19
C TYR A 260 -3.59 -5.98 20.07
N VAL A 261 -2.44 -6.35 19.51
CA VAL A 261 -1.38 -6.97 20.31
C VAL A 261 -0.72 -5.96 21.25
N THR A 262 -0.54 -4.69 20.84
CA THR A 262 -0.09 -3.65 21.78
C THR A 262 -1.10 -3.44 22.90
N GLU A 263 -2.41 -3.37 22.59
CA GLU A 263 -3.46 -3.24 23.62
C GLU A 263 -3.45 -4.42 24.62
N TYR A 264 -3.13 -5.61 24.16
CA TYR A 264 -2.88 -6.77 25.03
C TYR A 264 -1.61 -6.60 25.88
N VAL A 265 -0.48 -6.25 25.27
CA VAL A 265 0.82 -6.12 25.98
C VAL A 265 0.77 -5.04 27.06
N ILE A 266 0.03 -3.96 26.86
CA ILE A 266 -0.14 -2.88 27.85
C ILE A 266 -1.30 -3.13 28.82
N GLY A 267 -1.90 -4.34 28.81
CA GLY A 267 -2.90 -4.77 29.78
C GLY A 267 -4.32 -4.23 29.57
N LYS A 268 -4.64 -3.70 28.38
CA LYS A 268 -6.00 -3.22 28.04
C LYS A 268 -6.95 -4.33 27.61
N LEU A 269 -6.41 -5.43 27.10
CA LEU A 269 -7.17 -6.59 26.63
C LEU A 269 -6.56 -7.86 27.24
N SER A 270 -7.39 -8.86 27.50
CA SER A 270 -6.92 -10.23 27.68
C SER A 270 -6.46 -10.84 26.36
N PHE A 271 -5.71 -11.94 26.40
CA PHE A 271 -5.25 -12.64 25.20
C PHE A 271 -6.42 -13.10 24.32
N ASP A 272 -7.46 -13.67 24.92
CA ASP A 272 -8.64 -14.16 24.20
C ASP A 272 -9.44 -13.02 23.54
N GLU A 273 -9.55 -11.89 24.22
CA GLU A 273 -10.18 -10.69 23.64
C GLU A 273 -9.37 -10.13 22.47
N MET A 274 -8.06 -10.01 22.65
CA MET A 274 -7.14 -9.59 21.61
C MET A 274 -7.25 -10.49 20.37
N TYR A 275 -7.14 -11.81 20.56
CA TYR A 275 -7.23 -12.78 19.46
C TYR A 275 -8.55 -12.65 18.70
N ARG A 276 -9.68 -12.70 19.42
CA ARG A 276 -11.01 -12.61 18.81
C ARG A 276 -11.24 -11.30 18.06
N GLN A 277 -10.85 -10.17 18.66
CA GLN A 277 -11.04 -8.85 18.04
C GLN A 277 -10.15 -8.68 16.83
N LEU A 278 -8.90 -9.12 16.92
CA LEU A 278 -7.94 -9.05 15.81
C LEU A 278 -8.40 -9.92 14.63
N GLU A 279 -8.81 -11.15 14.87
CA GLU A 279 -9.32 -12.06 13.84
C GLU A 279 -10.50 -11.43 13.07
N ILE A 280 -11.49 -10.91 13.80
CA ILE A 280 -12.65 -10.22 13.21
C ILE A 280 -12.18 -9.02 12.39
N ALA A 281 -11.26 -8.23 12.91
CA ALA A 281 -10.75 -7.04 12.25
C ALA A 281 -10.00 -7.36 10.93
N ILE A 282 -9.22 -8.46 10.90
CA ILE A 282 -8.53 -8.92 9.70
C ILE A 282 -9.53 -9.40 8.64
N HIS A 283 -10.57 -10.15 9.03
CA HIS A 283 -11.64 -10.56 8.11
C HIS A 283 -12.35 -9.34 7.48
N GLN A 284 -12.67 -8.34 8.29
CA GLN A 284 -13.25 -7.09 7.81
C GLN A 284 -12.29 -6.32 6.89
N PHE A 285 -10.99 -6.33 7.22
CA PHE A 285 -9.98 -5.69 6.39
C PHE A 285 -9.89 -6.36 5.01
N ALA A 286 -9.83 -7.68 4.95
CA ALA A 286 -9.84 -8.43 3.69
C ALA A 286 -11.09 -8.14 2.84
N LYS A 287 -12.27 -7.99 3.47
CA LYS A 287 -13.49 -7.57 2.77
C LYS A 287 -13.34 -6.15 2.20
N ARG A 288 -12.80 -5.20 2.97
CA ARG A 288 -12.55 -3.82 2.49
C ARG A 288 -11.56 -3.78 1.33
N GLN A 289 -10.50 -4.60 1.35
CA GLN A 289 -9.57 -4.71 0.23
C GLN A 289 -10.30 -5.13 -1.06
N MET A 290 -11.11 -6.18 -1.02
CA MET A 290 -11.90 -6.61 -2.18
C MET A 290 -12.89 -5.55 -2.64
N THR A 291 -13.57 -4.86 -1.72
CA THR A 291 -14.45 -3.74 -2.05
C THR A 291 -13.70 -2.62 -2.78
N TRP A 292 -12.47 -2.32 -2.36
CA TRP A 292 -11.61 -1.34 -3.01
C TRP A 292 -11.25 -1.76 -4.43
N PHE A 293 -10.78 -3.00 -4.63
CA PHE A 293 -10.40 -3.51 -5.94
C PHE A 293 -11.58 -3.54 -6.92
N ARG A 294 -12.76 -4.01 -6.47
CA ARG A 294 -13.99 -3.90 -7.26
C ARG A 294 -14.39 -2.44 -7.55
N GLY A 295 -14.05 -1.52 -6.64
CA GLY A 295 -14.16 -0.08 -6.85
C GLY A 295 -13.21 0.43 -7.93
N MET A 296 -11.98 -0.05 -8.01
CA MET A 296 -11.01 0.29 -9.06
C MET A 296 -11.54 -0.12 -10.44
N GLU A 297 -12.13 -1.32 -10.57
CA GLU A 297 -12.77 -1.77 -11.81
C GLU A 297 -13.88 -0.80 -12.26
N ARG A 298 -14.79 -0.45 -11.34
CA ARG A 298 -15.87 0.52 -11.65
C ARG A 298 -15.34 1.90 -12.06
N ARG A 299 -14.13 2.26 -11.62
CA ARG A 299 -13.42 3.50 -12.00
C ARG A 299 -12.53 3.32 -13.23
N GLY A 300 -12.69 2.21 -13.98
CA GLY A 300 -12.04 1.98 -15.27
C GLY A 300 -10.65 1.33 -15.21
N THR A 301 -10.26 0.72 -14.09
CA THR A 301 -9.06 -0.13 -14.06
C THR A 301 -9.44 -1.53 -14.53
N ASP A 302 -8.81 -2.00 -15.62
CA ASP A 302 -8.99 -3.38 -16.08
C ASP A 302 -8.18 -4.33 -15.18
N ILE A 303 -8.87 -5.25 -14.48
CA ILE A 303 -8.25 -6.23 -13.57
C ILE A 303 -8.56 -7.63 -14.07
N HIS A 304 -7.51 -8.35 -14.47
CA HIS A 304 -7.59 -9.75 -14.87
C HIS A 304 -7.58 -10.65 -13.63
N TRP A 305 -8.74 -11.17 -13.26
CA TRP A 305 -8.89 -12.01 -12.07
C TRP A 305 -8.42 -13.44 -12.33
N LEU A 306 -7.44 -13.89 -11.55
CA LEU A 306 -6.93 -15.25 -11.53
C LEU A 306 -7.51 -15.99 -10.33
N ASP A 307 -7.98 -17.22 -10.53
CA ASP A 307 -8.40 -18.07 -9.43
C ASP A 307 -7.21 -18.41 -8.54
N ALA A 308 -7.28 -18.06 -7.27
CA ALA A 308 -6.22 -18.34 -6.31
C ALA A 308 -6.01 -19.85 -6.07
N ALA A 309 -7.00 -20.69 -6.36
CA ALA A 309 -6.93 -22.15 -6.24
C ALA A 309 -6.10 -22.82 -7.35
N LEU A 310 -5.86 -22.15 -8.47
CA LEU A 310 -5.01 -22.67 -9.54
C LEU A 310 -3.58 -22.94 -9.01
N CYS A 311 -2.91 -23.97 -9.56
CA CYS A 311 -1.50 -24.18 -9.26
C CYS A 311 -0.64 -23.00 -9.79
N MET A 312 0.53 -22.83 -9.20
CA MET A 312 1.42 -21.70 -9.50
C MET A 312 1.75 -21.60 -10.99
N GLU A 313 2.12 -22.72 -11.61
CA GLU A 313 2.46 -22.80 -13.03
C GLU A 313 1.33 -22.29 -13.94
N LYS A 314 0.08 -22.67 -13.67
CA LYS A 314 -1.07 -22.21 -14.47
C LYS A 314 -1.26 -20.70 -14.33
N LYS A 315 -1.19 -20.16 -13.12
CA LYS A 315 -1.28 -18.70 -12.89
C LYS A 315 -0.19 -17.95 -13.65
N ILE A 316 1.05 -18.42 -13.59
CA ILE A 316 2.19 -17.81 -14.30
C ILE A 316 1.97 -17.87 -15.82
N ASN A 317 1.55 -19.05 -16.34
CA ASN A 317 1.30 -19.21 -17.77
C ASN A 317 0.16 -18.30 -18.28
N GLU A 318 -0.90 -18.08 -17.48
CA GLU A 318 -1.96 -17.14 -17.82
C GLU A 318 -1.41 -15.70 -17.88
N ILE A 319 -0.61 -15.29 -16.89
CA ILE A 319 0.03 -13.96 -16.91
C ILE A 319 0.91 -13.81 -18.15
N LYS A 320 1.80 -14.75 -18.40
CA LYS A 320 2.78 -14.69 -19.53
C LYS A 320 2.12 -14.62 -20.92
N ARG A 321 0.92 -15.17 -21.09
CA ARG A 321 0.17 -15.06 -22.36
C ARG A 321 -0.37 -13.65 -22.61
N MET A 322 -0.44 -12.81 -21.59
CA MET A 322 -1.00 -11.46 -21.68
C MET A 322 0.08 -10.37 -21.67
N LEU A 323 1.33 -10.74 -21.42
CA LEU A 323 2.50 -9.86 -21.50
C LEU A 323 3.00 -9.72 -22.93
#